data_e978a451238f64a7e5f1362745935a72
#
_entry.id   e978a451238f64a7e5f1362745935a72
#
_cell.length_a   1.000
_cell.length_b   1.000
_cell.length_c   1.000
_cell.angle_alpha   90.00
_cell.angle_beta   90.00
_cell.angle_gamma   90.00
#
_symmetry.space_group_name_H-M   'P 1'
#
loop_
_entity.id
_entity.type
_entity.pdbx_description
1 polymer ?
#
loop_
_entity_poly.entity_id
_entity_poly.type
_entity_poly.pdbx_seq_one_letter_code
_entity_poly.pdbx_strand_id
1 'polypeptide(L)'
;MYKAFLFFILWYNQRLFVTSLSQNSPSLKEIKICTVMDQAGYTPVSALGEFRLIDRMTEKFSSYHEQVVRGIGDDAAVVKTADGMVDVISTDLLVEKVHFDLSYVPLKLLGYKSVIVNLSDVVAMNAHPYGITVSVGVSNRFPVEALDELYAGIHQACQQYKVNLLGGDTTSSKVGLVISITAIGRSKEEKIVYRSGAQKNDLICVSGDLGGAYAGYLVLERERRVLLDKPELQPD
;
A
#
# COMPACT_ATOMS: atom_id res chain seq x y z
N MET A 1 8.33 -34.07 -4.36
CA MET A 1 8.86 -32.75 -4.01
C MET A 1 7.69 -31.77 -4.16
N TYR A 2 6.99 -31.47 -3.06
CA TYR A 2 5.78 -30.66 -3.10
C TYR A 2 6.18 -29.19 -3.19
N LYS A 3 5.74 -28.49 -4.25
CA LYS A 3 5.83 -27.03 -4.31
C LYS A 3 4.66 -26.46 -3.51
N ALA A 4 4.94 -25.90 -2.35
CA ALA A 4 3.96 -25.11 -1.62
C ALA A 4 3.96 -23.70 -2.22
N PHE A 5 2.85 -23.32 -2.83
CA PHE A 5 2.61 -21.93 -3.24
C PHE A 5 2.02 -21.19 -2.05
N LEU A 6 2.75 -20.21 -1.55
CA LEU A 6 2.28 -19.32 -0.50
C LEU A 6 1.49 -18.19 -1.16
N PHE A 7 0.16 -18.26 -1.12
CA PHE A 7 -0.69 -17.15 -1.50
C PHE A 7 -0.83 -16.21 -0.31
N PHE A 8 -0.19 -15.05 -0.34
CA PHE A 8 -0.53 -13.93 0.52
C PHE A 8 -1.77 -13.23 -0.05
N ILE A 9 -2.95 -13.64 0.39
CA ILE A 9 -4.16 -12.86 0.12
C ILE A 9 -4.22 -11.73 1.14
N LEU A 10 -3.63 -10.59 0.81
CA LEU A 10 -3.94 -9.33 1.47
C LEU A 10 -5.31 -8.88 0.97
N TRP A 11 -6.36 -9.31 1.67
CA TRP A 11 -7.72 -8.84 1.44
C TRP A 11 -7.85 -7.41 1.98
N TYR A 12 -7.59 -6.44 1.13
CA TYR A 12 -7.85 -5.04 1.40
C TYR A 12 -9.27 -4.72 0.96
N ASN A 13 -10.17 -4.59 1.94
CA ASN A 13 -11.57 -4.24 1.69
C ASN A 13 -11.67 -2.74 1.44
N GLN A 14 -11.49 -2.30 0.19
CA GLN A 14 -11.81 -0.94 -0.23
C GLN A 14 -13.33 -0.78 -0.29
N ARG A 15 -13.96 -0.40 0.82
CA ARG A 15 -15.24 0.30 0.76
C ARG A 15 -14.95 1.78 0.52
N LEU A 16 -15.12 2.21 -0.70
CA LEU A 16 -15.33 3.62 -1.04
C LEU A 16 -16.58 4.11 -0.28
N PHE A 17 -16.38 4.76 0.86
CA PHE A 17 -17.45 5.50 1.53
C PHE A 17 -17.66 6.81 0.76
N VAL A 18 -18.69 6.86 -0.05
CA VAL A 18 -19.32 8.11 -0.46
C VAL A 18 -20.11 8.60 0.76
N THR A 19 -19.53 9.47 1.56
CA THR A 19 -20.28 10.20 2.57
C THR A 19 -21.12 11.26 1.88
N SER A 20 -22.44 11.13 1.98
CA SER A 20 -23.38 12.20 1.66
C SER A 20 -23.11 13.38 2.61
N LEU A 21 -22.56 14.45 2.10
CA LEU A 21 -22.48 15.72 2.80
C LEU A 21 -23.88 16.32 2.89
N SER A 22 -24.39 16.48 4.11
CA SER A 22 -25.60 17.22 4.40
C SER A 22 -25.44 18.68 3.96
N GLN A 23 -26.42 19.15 3.22
CA GLN A 23 -26.61 20.55 2.85
C GLN A 23 -26.71 21.41 4.11
N ASN A 24 -25.74 22.33 4.30
CA ASN A 24 -25.92 23.69 4.85
C ASN A 24 -24.58 24.29 5.26
N SER A 25 -23.92 24.99 4.34
CA SER A 25 -23.12 26.19 4.63
C SER A 25 -22.88 27.00 3.34
N PRO A 26 -22.89 28.36 3.40
CA PRO A 26 -22.88 29.18 2.20
C PRO A 26 -21.47 29.43 1.67
N SER A 27 -21.37 29.40 0.34
CA SER A 27 -20.39 30.06 -0.53
C SER A 27 -18.89 29.78 -0.33
N LEU A 28 -18.43 28.71 -0.93
CA LEU A 28 -17.17 28.70 -1.67
C LEU A 28 -17.51 28.25 -3.10
N LYS A 29 -17.13 29.04 -4.08
CA LYS A 29 -17.28 28.71 -5.50
C LYS A 29 -16.55 27.39 -5.75
N GLU A 30 -17.27 26.28 -5.75
CA GLU A 30 -16.76 25.00 -6.19
C GLU A 30 -16.25 25.18 -7.61
N ILE A 31 -14.95 24.92 -7.75
CA ILE A 31 -14.27 24.93 -9.03
C ILE A 31 -15.01 23.93 -9.91
N LYS A 32 -15.54 24.39 -11.04
CA LYS A 32 -16.31 23.65 -12.06
C LYS A 32 -15.62 22.43 -12.70
N ILE A 33 -14.76 21.73 -12.00
CA ILE A 33 -14.13 20.48 -12.49
C ILE A 33 -15.13 19.31 -12.39
N CYS A 34 -16.02 19.29 -11.38
CA CYS A 34 -17.07 18.27 -11.27
C CYS A 34 -18.17 18.41 -12.33
N THR A 35 -18.45 19.61 -12.81
CA THR A 35 -19.58 19.85 -13.74
C THR A 35 -19.30 19.41 -15.18
N VAL A 36 -18.05 19.16 -15.54
CA VAL A 36 -17.67 18.63 -16.87
C VAL A 36 -17.82 17.10 -16.93
N MET A 37 -17.87 16.43 -15.80
CA MET A 37 -17.91 14.96 -15.74
C MET A 37 -19.32 14.35 -15.78
N ASP A 38 -20.37 15.16 -15.62
CA ASP A 38 -21.77 14.72 -15.76
C ASP A 38 -22.27 14.71 -17.21
N GLN A 39 -21.41 15.02 -18.18
CA GLN A 39 -21.77 14.93 -19.59
C GLN A 39 -21.60 13.49 -20.11
N ALA A 40 -22.60 13.02 -20.83
CA ALA A 40 -22.68 11.70 -21.44
C ALA A 40 -21.35 11.28 -22.12
N GLY A 41 -20.69 10.24 -21.60
CA GLY A 41 -19.47 9.68 -22.18
C GLY A 41 -18.32 9.37 -21.21
N TYR A 42 -18.39 9.80 -19.96
CA TYR A 42 -17.35 9.49 -18.97
C TYR A 42 -17.71 8.27 -18.12
N THR A 43 -16.76 7.34 -17.98
CA THR A 43 -16.89 6.16 -17.12
C THR A 43 -16.32 6.51 -15.74
N PRO A 44 -17.10 6.48 -14.65
CA PRO A 44 -16.57 6.71 -13.32
C PRO A 44 -15.58 5.59 -12.94
N VAL A 45 -14.51 5.93 -12.22
CA VAL A 45 -13.47 4.96 -11.78
C VAL A 45 -14.08 3.79 -11.02
N SER A 46 -15.11 4.06 -10.19
CA SER A 46 -15.82 3.04 -9.40
C SER A 46 -16.52 1.97 -10.25
N ALA A 47 -16.81 2.23 -11.52
CA ALA A 47 -17.43 1.25 -12.41
C ALA A 47 -16.46 0.20 -12.95
N LEU A 48 -15.14 0.48 -12.91
CA LEU A 48 -14.13 -0.43 -13.44
C LEU A 48 -13.58 -1.36 -12.36
N GLY A 49 -13.44 -0.89 -11.12
CA GLY A 49 -12.65 -1.55 -10.10
C GLY A 49 -11.14 -1.45 -10.38
N GLU A 50 -10.33 -1.88 -9.43
CA GLU A 50 -8.88 -1.66 -9.42
C GLU A 50 -8.17 -2.32 -10.62
N PHE A 51 -8.34 -3.61 -10.80
CA PHE A 51 -7.62 -4.37 -11.85
C PHE A 51 -7.93 -3.86 -13.26
N ARG A 52 -9.21 -3.64 -13.59
CA ARG A 52 -9.58 -3.13 -14.91
C ARG A 52 -9.12 -1.70 -15.14
N LEU A 53 -9.02 -0.90 -14.06
CA LEU A 53 -8.47 0.44 -14.14
C LEU A 53 -6.98 0.38 -14.47
N ILE A 54 -6.22 -0.48 -13.79
CA ILE A 54 -4.80 -0.71 -14.06
C ILE A 54 -4.60 -1.18 -15.49
N ASP A 55 -5.32 -2.20 -15.92
CA ASP A 55 -5.26 -2.73 -17.29
C ASP A 55 -5.47 -1.62 -18.33
N ARG A 56 -6.53 -0.82 -18.14
CA ARG A 56 -6.85 0.29 -19.06
C ARG A 56 -5.76 1.37 -19.09
N MET A 57 -5.20 1.72 -17.94
CA MET A 57 -4.14 2.75 -17.86
C MET A 57 -2.83 2.26 -18.47
N THR A 58 -2.57 0.96 -18.40
CA THR A 58 -1.30 0.37 -18.78
C THR A 58 -1.30 -0.33 -20.14
N GLU A 59 -2.45 -0.43 -20.80
CA GLU A 59 -2.64 -1.10 -22.10
C GLU A 59 -1.65 -0.66 -23.19
N LYS A 60 -1.25 0.61 -23.17
CA LYS A 60 -0.36 1.21 -24.17
C LYS A 60 1.12 1.10 -23.82
N PHE A 61 1.45 0.59 -22.63
CA PHE A 61 2.85 0.47 -22.20
C PHE A 61 3.43 -0.85 -22.70
N SER A 62 4.50 -0.74 -23.48
CA SER A 62 5.26 -1.88 -23.98
C SER A 62 6.58 -2.00 -23.21
N SER A 63 7.10 -3.21 -23.09
CA SER A 63 8.46 -3.41 -22.59
C SER A 63 9.46 -3.02 -23.70
N TYR A 64 10.34 -2.08 -23.39
CA TYR A 64 11.39 -1.61 -24.33
C TYR A 64 12.75 -2.24 -24.06
N HIS A 65 12.92 -2.90 -22.92
CA HIS A 65 14.20 -3.44 -22.49
C HIS A 65 14.11 -4.94 -22.23
N GLU A 66 15.06 -5.70 -22.74
CA GLU A 66 15.15 -7.16 -22.61
C GLU A 66 15.36 -7.60 -21.14
N GLN A 67 15.89 -6.70 -20.31
CA GLN A 67 16.07 -6.96 -18.88
C GLN A 67 14.76 -7.09 -18.14
N VAL A 68 13.65 -6.54 -18.64
CA VAL A 68 12.35 -6.63 -17.99
C VAL A 68 11.73 -8.00 -18.27
N VAL A 69 11.87 -8.92 -17.32
CA VAL A 69 11.28 -10.28 -17.40
C VAL A 69 9.78 -10.22 -17.20
N ARG A 70 9.35 -9.48 -16.19
CA ARG A 70 7.95 -9.25 -15.83
C ARG A 70 7.77 -7.80 -15.42
N GLY A 71 6.88 -7.10 -16.08
CA GLY A 71 6.46 -5.76 -15.71
C GLY A 71 5.19 -5.80 -14.86
N ILE A 72 4.16 -5.10 -15.34
CA ILE A 72 2.87 -4.96 -14.67
C ILE A 72 2.11 -6.30 -14.65
N GLY A 73 1.34 -6.54 -13.58
CA GLY A 73 0.39 -7.66 -13.49
C GLY A 73 0.80 -8.80 -12.57
N ASP A 74 1.76 -8.54 -11.66
CA ASP A 74 2.13 -9.43 -10.56
C ASP A 74 2.34 -8.61 -9.27
N ASP A 75 2.81 -9.23 -8.17
CA ASP A 75 3.05 -8.52 -6.91
C ASP A 75 4.19 -7.51 -7.06
N ALA A 76 5.17 -7.80 -7.90
CA ALA A 76 6.29 -6.91 -8.18
C ALA A 76 6.81 -7.07 -9.61
N ALA A 77 7.54 -6.08 -10.10
CA ALA A 77 8.28 -6.16 -11.35
C ALA A 77 9.56 -7.00 -11.16
N VAL A 78 9.96 -7.73 -12.21
CA VAL A 78 11.16 -8.57 -12.24
C VAL A 78 12.09 -8.08 -13.34
N VAL A 79 13.30 -7.68 -12.96
CA VAL A 79 14.32 -7.12 -13.86
C VAL A 79 15.61 -7.94 -13.77
N LYS A 80 16.10 -8.39 -14.90
CA LYS A 80 17.39 -9.12 -14.98
C LYS A 80 18.56 -8.24 -14.54
N THR A 81 19.44 -8.86 -13.76
CA THR A 81 20.76 -8.32 -13.45
C THR A 81 21.83 -9.25 -14.00
N ALA A 82 23.05 -9.22 -13.46
CA ALA A 82 24.10 -10.12 -13.90
C ALA A 82 23.93 -11.55 -13.33
N ASP A 83 24.56 -12.52 -13.98
CA ASP A 83 24.75 -13.89 -13.47
C ASP A 83 23.48 -14.67 -13.12
N GLY A 84 22.41 -14.51 -13.91
CA GLY A 84 21.14 -15.21 -13.69
C GLY A 84 20.36 -14.73 -12.47
N MET A 85 20.74 -13.59 -11.92
CA MET A 85 20.03 -12.92 -10.85
C MET A 85 18.99 -11.95 -11.41
N VAL A 86 17.97 -11.69 -10.61
CA VAL A 86 16.94 -10.68 -10.90
C VAL A 86 16.71 -9.81 -9.68
N ASP A 87 16.45 -8.55 -9.92
CA ASP A 87 15.87 -7.65 -8.94
C ASP A 87 14.35 -7.65 -9.06
N VAL A 88 13.70 -7.67 -7.89
CA VAL A 88 12.25 -7.65 -7.72
C VAL A 88 11.90 -6.31 -7.09
N ILE A 89 10.99 -5.54 -7.72
CA ILE A 89 10.70 -4.15 -7.36
C ILE A 89 9.18 -4.00 -7.18
N SER A 90 8.76 -3.66 -5.97
CA SER A 90 7.38 -3.30 -5.64
C SER A 90 7.29 -1.91 -5.05
N THR A 91 6.13 -1.28 -5.18
CA THR A 91 5.85 0.03 -4.58
C THR A 91 4.41 0.15 -4.15
N ASP A 92 4.20 0.59 -2.91
CA ASP A 92 2.90 0.92 -2.34
C ASP A 92 2.79 2.39 -1.95
N LEU A 93 1.56 2.88 -1.93
CA LEU A 93 1.20 4.21 -1.49
C LEU A 93 0.20 4.13 -0.35
N LEU A 94 0.55 4.67 0.82
CA LEU A 94 -0.34 4.80 1.96
C LEU A 94 -0.79 6.26 2.12
N VAL A 95 -2.09 6.47 2.17
CA VAL A 95 -2.71 7.81 2.26
C VAL A 95 -3.54 7.88 3.54
N GLU A 96 -3.36 8.96 4.31
CA GLU A 96 -4.15 9.23 5.51
C GLU A 96 -5.65 9.25 5.21
N LYS A 97 -6.47 8.72 6.12
CA LYS A 97 -7.92 8.53 6.00
C LYS A 97 -8.37 7.52 4.95
N VAL A 98 -7.43 6.94 4.19
CA VAL A 98 -7.68 5.84 3.26
C VAL A 98 -7.11 4.53 3.82
N HIS A 99 -5.81 4.52 4.10
CA HIS A 99 -5.07 3.33 4.54
C HIS A 99 -4.78 3.29 6.03
N PHE A 100 -4.86 4.44 6.69
CA PHE A 100 -4.67 4.60 8.13
C PHE A 100 -5.38 5.86 8.65
N ASP A 101 -5.68 5.87 9.96
CA ASP A 101 -6.22 7.02 10.66
C ASP A 101 -5.35 7.32 11.88
N LEU A 102 -4.75 8.52 11.92
CA LEU A 102 -3.85 8.95 13.00
C LEU A 102 -4.59 9.21 14.32
N SER A 103 -5.91 9.17 14.35
CA SER A 103 -6.67 9.27 15.61
C SER A 103 -6.47 8.04 16.51
N TYR A 104 -6.00 6.91 15.95
CA TYR A 104 -5.77 5.67 16.71
C TYR A 104 -4.55 4.86 16.24
N VAL A 105 -3.87 5.26 15.17
CA VAL A 105 -2.66 4.58 14.69
C VAL A 105 -1.42 5.39 15.09
N PRO A 106 -0.58 4.89 16.01
CA PRO A 106 0.68 5.54 16.35
C PRO A 106 1.63 5.63 15.16
N LEU A 107 2.32 6.76 15.00
CA LEU A 107 3.22 7.01 13.86
C LEU A 107 4.35 5.99 13.75
N LYS A 108 4.89 5.55 14.87
CA LYS A 108 5.92 4.50 14.90
C LYS A 108 5.42 3.17 14.32
N LEU A 109 4.20 2.76 14.68
CA LEU A 109 3.59 1.54 14.12
C LEU A 109 3.26 1.71 12.64
N LEU A 110 2.82 2.91 12.24
CA LEU A 110 2.58 3.25 10.85
C LEU A 110 3.87 3.16 10.02
N GLY A 111 4.97 3.73 10.52
CA GLY A 111 6.28 3.65 9.88
C GLY A 111 6.75 2.20 9.70
N TYR A 112 6.61 1.37 10.73
CA TYR A 112 6.92 -0.05 10.65
C TYR A 112 6.04 -0.75 9.60
N LYS A 113 4.72 -0.57 9.67
CA LYS A 113 3.75 -1.16 8.73
C LYS A 113 4.06 -0.76 7.28
N SER A 114 4.37 0.53 7.03
CA SER A 114 4.63 1.02 5.67
C SER A 114 5.80 0.30 4.98
N VAL A 115 6.80 -0.12 5.73
CA VAL A 115 7.88 -0.96 5.22
C VAL A 115 7.39 -2.39 4.97
N ILE A 116 6.73 -3.00 5.96
CA ILE A 116 6.36 -4.42 5.92
C ILE A 116 5.43 -4.76 4.75
N VAL A 117 4.48 -3.91 4.42
CA VAL A 117 3.56 -4.17 3.30
C VAL A 117 4.33 -4.31 1.98
N ASN A 118 5.32 -3.46 1.75
CA ASN A 118 6.17 -3.52 0.56
C ASN A 118 7.14 -4.72 0.56
N LEU A 119 7.73 -5.05 1.73
CA LEU A 119 8.57 -6.24 1.83
C LEU A 119 7.76 -7.52 1.59
N SER A 120 6.48 -7.52 1.94
CA SER A 120 5.57 -8.65 1.72
C SER A 120 5.48 -9.03 0.25
N ASP A 121 5.33 -8.07 -0.65
CA ASP A 121 5.24 -8.31 -2.09
C ASP A 121 6.53 -8.93 -2.65
N VAL A 122 7.68 -8.39 -2.21
CA VAL A 122 8.98 -8.92 -2.60
C VAL A 122 9.15 -10.37 -2.14
N VAL A 123 8.75 -10.66 -0.89
CA VAL A 123 8.84 -12.01 -0.31
C VAL A 123 7.84 -12.97 -0.98
N ALA A 124 6.63 -12.48 -1.34
CA ALA A 124 5.63 -13.27 -2.05
C ALA A 124 6.16 -13.82 -3.39
N MET A 125 7.06 -13.09 -4.05
CA MET A 125 7.73 -13.54 -5.27
C MET A 125 9.01 -14.35 -5.02
N ASN A 126 9.24 -14.81 -3.79
CA ASN A 126 10.42 -15.59 -3.37
C ASN A 126 11.76 -14.85 -3.59
N ALA A 127 11.76 -13.55 -3.32
CA ALA A 127 12.95 -12.71 -3.35
C ALA A 127 13.31 -12.22 -1.94
N HIS A 128 14.60 -11.95 -1.72
CA HIS A 128 15.11 -11.40 -0.47
C HIS A 128 15.20 -9.88 -0.57
N PRO A 129 14.39 -9.13 0.21
CA PRO A 129 14.48 -7.68 0.24
C PRO A 129 15.85 -7.23 0.75
N TYR A 130 16.44 -6.20 0.15
CA TYR A 130 17.72 -5.65 0.58
C TYR A 130 17.71 -4.11 0.69
N GLY A 131 16.77 -3.45 0.04
CA GLY A 131 16.72 -2.00 0.04
C GLY A 131 15.31 -1.44 -0.12
N ILE A 132 15.09 -0.26 0.45
CA ILE A 132 13.88 0.53 0.26
C ILE A 132 14.20 1.98 -0.07
N THR A 133 13.32 2.64 -0.79
CA THR A 133 13.25 4.11 -0.83
C THR A 133 11.96 4.58 -0.19
N VAL A 134 11.98 5.73 0.48
CA VAL A 134 10.84 6.28 1.22
C VAL A 134 10.55 7.68 0.73
N SER A 135 9.38 7.90 0.16
CA SER A 135 8.89 9.22 -0.21
C SER A 135 7.72 9.62 0.69
N VAL A 136 7.78 10.82 1.26
CA VAL A 136 6.74 11.33 2.17
C VAL A 136 6.19 12.68 1.72
N GLY A 137 4.86 12.78 1.70
CA GLY A 137 4.14 14.05 1.58
C GLY A 137 3.60 14.45 2.94
N VAL A 138 4.07 15.58 3.50
CA VAL A 138 3.79 15.99 4.86
C VAL A 138 3.04 17.30 4.89
N SER A 139 1.94 17.38 5.65
CA SER A 139 1.26 18.67 5.85
C SER A 139 1.89 19.47 7.01
N ASN A 140 1.75 20.79 6.94
CA ASN A 140 2.32 21.73 7.93
C ASN A 140 1.78 21.53 9.37
N ARG A 141 0.80 20.65 9.58
CA ARG A 141 0.29 20.33 10.93
C ARG A 141 1.21 19.38 11.71
N PHE A 142 2.15 18.71 11.03
CA PHE A 142 3.06 17.77 11.69
C PHE A 142 4.29 18.49 12.22
N PRO A 143 4.60 18.36 13.52
CA PRO A 143 5.89 18.76 14.06
C PRO A 143 6.98 17.78 13.61
N VAL A 144 8.24 18.18 13.73
CA VAL A 144 9.39 17.35 13.34
C VAL A 144 9.43 16.05 14.15
N GLU A 145 9.09 16.10 15.42
CA GLU A 145 9.06 14.96 16.34
C GLU A 145 8.08 13.86 15.87
N ALA A 146 6.99 14.26 15.22
CA ALA A 146 6.05 13.29 14.63
C ALA A 146 6.70 12.52 13.47
N LEU A 147 7.56 13.17 12.70
CA LEU A 147 8.32 12.51 11.64
C LEU A 147 9.43 11.63 12.21
N ASP A 148 10.05 12.03 13.31
CA ASP A 148 11.04 11.22 14.03
C ASP A 148 10.40 9.90 14.50
N GLU A 149 9.18 9.93 15.05
CA GLU A 149 8.43 8.73 15.43
C GLU A 149 8.10 7.83 14.22
N LEU A 150 7.68 8.42 13.10
CA LEU A 150 7.43 7.67 11.88
C LEU A 150 8.71 6.96 11.40
N TYR A 151 9.81 7.69 11.34
CA TYR A 151 11.11 7.16 10.90
C TYR A 151 11.71 6.18 11.91
N ALA A 152 11.42 6.31 13.21
CA ALA A 152 11.80 5.29 14.20
C ALA A 152 11.13 3.94 13.89
N GLY A 153 9.89 3.93 13.43
CA GLY A 153 9.19 2.72 12.98
C GLY A 153 9.79 2.14 11.71
N ILE A 154 10.08 2.98 10.71
CA ILE A 154 10.78 2.58 9.48
C ILE A 154 12.12 1.95 9.81
N HIS A 155 12.91 2.61 10.64
CA HIS A 155 14.22 2.12 11.09
C HIS A 155 14.12 0.76 11.80
N GLN A 156 13.14 0.58 12.69
CA GLN A 156 12.89 -0.67 13.37
C GLN A 156 12.64 -1.83 12.38
N ALA A 157 11.80 -1.60 11.36
CA ALA A 157 11.56 -2.58 10.31
C ALA A 157 12.83 -2.88 9.51
N CYS A 158 13.58 -1.85 9.11
CA CYS A 158 14.84 -2.01 8.41
C CYS A 158 15.87 -2.82 9.20
N GLN A 159 15.98 -2.58 10.50
CA GLN A 159 16.87 -3.36 11.38
C GLN A 159 16.43 -4.83 11.49
N GLN A 160 15.16 -5.07 11.67
CA GLN A 160 14.61 -6.41 11.85
C GLN A 160 14.79 -7.28 10.61
N TYR A 161 14.52 -6.71 9.42
CA TYR A 161 14.59 -7.44 8.16
C TYR A 161 15.90 -7.26 7.39
N LYS A 162 16.86 -6.54 7.98
CA LYS A 162 18.18 -6.27 7.39
C LYS A 162 18.10 -5.60 6.01
N VAL A 163 17.20 -4.65 5.89
CA VAL A 163 16.96 -3.87 4.68
C VAL A 163 17.53 -2.47 4.84
N ASN A 164 18.18 -1.96 3.80
CA ASN A 164 18.78 -0.63 3.83
C ASN A 164 17.81 0.45 3.33
N LEU A 165 17.81 1.61 3.99
CA LEU A 165 17.22 2.81 3.42
C LEU A 165 18.19 3.36 2.37
N LEU A 166 17.80 3.32 1.09
CA LEU A 166 18.62 3.71 -0.05
C LEU A 166 18.46 5.19 -0.42
N GLY A 167 17.34 5.79 -0.05
CA GLY A 167 17.01 7.17 -0.38
C GLY A 167 15.52 7.43 -0.28
N GLY A 168 15.06 8.50 -0.91
CA GLY A 168 13.66 8.86 -0.92
C GLY A 168 13.45 10.32 -1.33
N ASP A 169 12.25 10.82 -1.06
CA ASP A 169 11.86 12.19 -1.34
C ASP A 169 10.97 12.74 -0.23
N THR A 170 10.98 14.06 -0.05
CA THR A 170 10.12 14.73 0.93
C THR A 170 9.48 15.95 0.28
N THR A 171 8.16 16.02 0.32
CA THR A 171 7.41 17.14 -0.22
C THR A 171 6.29 17.58 0.73
N SER A 172 5.71 18.75 0.46
CA SER A 172 4.55 19.21 1.22
C SER A 172 3.26 18.55 0.69
N SER A 173 2.32 18.27 1.61
CA SER A 173 0.98 17.79 1.31
C SER A 173 -0.09 18.73 1.86
N LYS A 174 -1.15 18.97 1.11
CA LYS A 174 -2.33 19.72 1.56
C LYS A 174 -3.39 18.84 2.23
N VAL A 175 -3.30 17.52 2.05
CA VAL A 175 -4.36 16.56 2.44
C VAL A 175 -3.96 15.64 3.59
N GLY A 176 -2.83 15.88 4.25
CA GLY A 176 -2.37 15.05 5.36
C GLY A 176 -1.05 14.36 5.09
N LEU A 177 -0.87 13.17 5.67
CA LEU A 177 0.33 12.36 5.50
C LEU A 177 0.14 11.35 4.36
N VAL A 178 1.10 11.34 3.46
CA VAL A 178 1.21 10.38 2.35
C VAL A 178 2.57 9.71 2.44
N ILE A 179 2.61 8.39 2.36
CA ILE A 179 3.86 7.62 2.43
C ILE A 179 3.91 6.70 1.22
N SER A 180 4.95 6.80 0.41
CA SER A 180 5.24 5.84 -0.64
C SER A 180 6.57 5.15 -0.36
N ILE A 181 6.56 3.83 -0.39
CA ILE A 181 7.78 3.04 -0.23
C ILE A 181 7.95 2.16 -1.46
N THR A 182 9.14 2.17 -2.01
CA THR A 182 9.55 1.18 -3.01
C THR A 182 10.51 0.20 -2.35
N ALA A 183 10.19 -1.08 -2.41
CA ALA A 183 11.04 -2.15 -1.93
C ALA A 183 11.75 -2.83 -3.10
N ILE A 184 13.01 -3.17 -2.89
CA ILE A 184 13.85 -3.87 -3.84
C ILE A 184 14.38 -5.12 -3.18
N GLY A 185 14.16 -6.25 -3.84
CA GLY A 185 14.71 -7.54 -3.43
C GLY A 185 15.47 -8.21 -4.54
N ARG A 186 16.11 -9.32 -4.23
CA ARG A 186 16.93 -10.08 -5.19
C ARG A 186 16.69 -11.57 -5.05
N SER A 187 16.66 -12.26 -6.19
CA SER A 187 16.58 -13.71 -6.26
C SER A 187 17.27 -14.23 -7.52
N LYS A 188 17.40 -15.54 -7.63
CA LYS A 188 17.71 -16.18 -8.92
C LYS A 188 16.45 -16.17 -9.79
N GLU A 189 16.58 -15.93 -11.10
CA GLU A 189 15.45 -15.91 -12.03
C GLU A 189 14.64 -17.22 -11.95
N GLU A 190 15.29 -18.35 -11.88
CA GLU A 190 14.69 -19.70 -11.78
C GLU A 190 13.87 -19.95 -10.49
N LYS A 191 14.05 -19.10 -9.46
CA LYS A 191 13.38 -19.22 -8.16
C LYS A 191 12.20 -18.28 -7.99
N ILE A 192 11.99 -17.36 -8.91
CA ILE A 192 10.88 -16.43 -8.84
C ILE A 192 9.56 -17.18 -8.90
N VAL A 193 8.63 -16.75 -8.06
CA VAL A 193 7.26 -17.26 -7.99
C VAL A 193 6.32 -16.15 -8.42
N TYR A 194 5.35 -16.49 -9.25
CA TYR A 194 4.34 -15.59 -9.76
C TYR A 194 2.95 -15.97 -9.23
N ARG A 195 1.98 -15.04 -9.27
CA ARG A 195 0.56 -15.29 -8.95
C ARG A 195 -0.04 -16.40 -9.81
N SER A 196 0.47 -16.57 -11.02
CA SER A 196 0.04 -17.59 -11.96
C SER A 196 0.78 -18.93 -11.73
N GLY A 197 0.17 -20.03 -12.14
CA GLY A 197 0.84 -21.32 -12.16
C GLY A 197 0.29 -22.34 -11.17
N ALA A 198 -0.70 -21.99 -10.34
CA ALA A 198 -1.43 -22.94 -9.52
C ALA A 198 -2.19 -23.95 -10.42
N GLN A 199 -2.16 -25.23 -10.05
CA GLN A 199 -2.77 -26.32 -10.80
C GLN A 199 -3.82 -27.05 -9.97
N LYS A 200 -4.69 -27.79 -10.64
CA LYS A 200 -5.65 -28.68 -9.97
C LYS A 200 -4.88 -29.69 -9.11
N ASN A 201 -5.30 -29.83 -7.86
CA ASN A 201 -4.73 -30.65 -6.79
C ASN A 201 -3.51 -30.04 -6.06
N ASP A 202 -3.15 -28.78 -6.31
CA ASP A 202 -2.21 -28.08 -5.47
C ASP A 202 -2.82 -27.82 -4.09
N LEU A 203 -1.98 -27.86 -3.05
CA LEU A 203 -2.42 -27.56 -1.69
C LEU A 203 -2.44 -26.05 -1.47
N ILE A 204 -3.56 -25.57 -0.94
CA ILE A 204 -3.69 -24.19 -0.47
C ILE A 204 -3.20 -24.14 0.96
N CYS A 205 -2.09 -23.43 1.19
CA CYS A 205 -1.51 -23.24 2.52
C CYS A 205 -1.70 -21.81 2.98
N VAL A 206 -2.04 -21.64 4.25
CA VAL A 206 -2.20 -20.34 4.90
C VAL A 206 -1.27 -20.26 6.09
N SER A 207 -0.56 -19.14 6.25
CA SER A 207 0.21 -18.84 7.44
C SER A 207 -0.41 -17.66 8.18
N GLY A 208 -0.45 -17.73 9.52
CA GLY A 208 -1.05 -16.71 10.36
C GLY A 208 -2.59 -16.76 10.39
N ASP A 209 -3.21 -15.69 10.89
CA ASP A 209 -4.66 -15.60 11.09
C ASP A 209 -5.33 -14.82 9.95
N LEU A 210 -6.22 -15.48 9.22
CA LEU A 210 -7.07 -14.80 8.24
C LEU A 210 -8.11 -13.94 8.96
N GLY A 211 -8.14 -12.64 8.63
CA GLY A 211 -9.10 -11.69 9.17
C GLY A 211 -8.72 -11.06 10.50
N GLY A 212 -7.64 -11.47 11.16
CA GLY A 212 -7.21 -10.91 12.46
C GLY A 212 -6.97 -9.39 12.39
N ALA A 213 -6.29 -8.90 11.36
CA ALA A 213 -6.07 -7.47 11.17
C ALA A 213 -7.38 -6.69 10.95
N TYR A 214 -8.33 -7.27 10.20
CA TYR A 214 -9.64 -6.65 9.99
C TYR A 214 -10.49 -6.63 11.26
N ALA A 215 -10.47 -7.70 12.04
CA ALA A 215 -11.15 -7.75 13.34
C ALA A 215 -10.58 -6.69 14.30
N GLY A 216 -9.26 -6.54 14.36
CA GLY A 216 -8.61 -5.48 15.13
C GLY A 216 -9.02 -4.07 14.67
N TYR A 217 -9.09 -3.83 13.37
CA TYR A 217 -9.59 -2.58 12.81
C TYR A 217 -11.05 -2.29 13.26
N LEU A 218 -11.94 -3.29 13.20
CA LEU A 218 -13.33 -3.12 13.62
C LEU A 218 -13.45 -2.75 15.10
N VAL A 219 -12.60 -3.31 15.96
CA VAL A 219 -12.55 -2.96 17.39
C VAL A 219 -12.12 -1.50 17.54
N LEU A 220 -11.01 -1.08 16.90
CA LEU A 220 -10.52 0.30 16.98
C LEU A 220 -11.55 1.31 16.45
N GLU A 221 -12.23 1.01 15.35
CA GLU A 221 -13.28 1.88 14.81
C GLU A 221 -14.48 1.98 15.75
N ARG A 222 -14.87 0.88 16.40
CA ARG A 222 -15.93 0.89 17.42
C ARG A 222 -15.54 1.77 18.59
N GLU A 223 -14.36 1.56 19.17
CA GLU A 223 -13.87 2.34 20.31
C GLU A 223 -13.80 3.84 19.96
N ARG A 224 -13.27 4.18 18.78
CA ARG A 224 -13.25 5.56 18.30
C ARG A 224 -14.65 6.19 18.25
N ARG A 225 -15.65 5.46 17.74
CA ARG A 225 -17.04 5.95 17.69
C ARG A 225 -17.61 6.17 19.08
N VAL A 226 -17.40 5.21 19.98
CA VAL A 226 -17.88 5.33 21.38
C VAL A 226 -17.27 6.56 22.05
N LEU A 227 -15.96 6.80 21.89
CA LEU A 227 -15.28 7.96 22.47
C LEU A 227 -15.72 9.29 21.86
N LEU A 228 -16.08 9.31 20.57
CA LEU A 228 -16.63 10.51 19.93
C LEU A 228 -18.07 10.80 20.37
N ASP A 229 -18.89 9.76 20.57
CA ASP A 229 -20.28 9.89 21.01
C ASP A 229 -20.39 10.18 22.51
N LYS A 230 -19.40 9.75 23.28
CA LYS A 230 -19.35 9.87 24.76
C LYS A 230 -17.94 10.29 25.20
N PRO A 231 -17.58 11.59 25.04
CA PRO A 231 -16.25 12.09 25.39
C PRO A 231 -15.87 11.89 26.85
N GLU A 232 -16.86 11.79 27.73
CA GLU A 232 -16.68 11.55 29.16
C GLU A 232 -16.10 10.17 29.50
N LEU A 233 -16.06 9.25 28.54
CA LEU A 233 -15.44 7.92 28.72
C LEU A 233 -13.94 7.90 28.36
N GLN A 234 -13.37 9.04 27.94
CA GLN A 234 -11.93 9.11 27.72
C GLN A 234 -11.21 9.01 29.06
N PRO A 235 -10.21 8.13 29.19
CA PRO A 235 -9.36 8.13 30.39
C PRO A 235 -8.57 9.44 30.47
N ASP A 236 -8.38 9.93 31.69
CA ASP A 236 -7.59 11.14 32.01
C ASP A 236 -6.11 10.97 31.58
#